data_f5b483d5f4ce82d49f1233d409e74724
#
_entry.id   f5b483d5f4ce82d49f1233d409e74724
#
_cell.length_a   1.000
_cell.length_b   1.000
_cell.length_c   1.000
_cell.angle_alpha   90.00
_cell.angle_beta   90.00
_cell.angle_gamma   90.00
#
_symmetry.space_group_name_H-M   'P 1'
#
loop_
_entity.id
_entity.type
_entity.pdbx_description
1 polymer ?
#
loop_
_entity_poly.entity_id
_entity_poly.type
_entity_poly.pdbx_seq_one_letter_code
_entity_poly.pdbx_strand_id
1 'polypeptide(L)'
;MRLKSPTQQAEALRLRPDHEFIDTPKTALTPSTPEAGGSSTNRFLVVRSRGNYLYLADGRKILDGCGGAAVACLGHGVKEVSDAIAAQTATVSYVPWGFLDSKSRRDLSEWLAKSSGGHFTKTWITSSGSEAMEGAIKLAREYFVWKGEPQRMNYIAREESYHGITLGVLSVGGHVTRRTPFEPLLLPNIYHVPACNPYRQRLPGESDEEYVSRKAEELEQAFLEAGPETVVAFVAEPVVGAASGCVPSVPGYFKAMKAVCDKYGALLILDEVMCGMGRTGTLHAWEQEGVLPDIQALGKGLGGGYQPASAILASDKIVRAMEAKGAVFTHGHTYMDHPVVCAAALKVQQIIQRDNLLANVQAQGRHLEKLLRDRLANHPNVGDVRGRGLFWGVELVRDKAAKEPFDPELQVARRVQQTALNAPYNLALYFGQGCAGGGRGDHVMIMPAYNVTREVVETIVDKFAAVVDDVFGKLEKELNNSGLKD
;
A
#
# COMPACT_ATOMS: atom_id res chain seq x y z
N MET A 1 -1.44 -47.20 20.64
CA MET A 1 -2.11 -46.47 19.54
C MET A 1 -1.09 -46.33 18.43
N ARG A 2 -1.26 -46.99 17.29
CA ARG A 2 -0.33 -46.89 16.15
C ARG A 2 -0.60 -45.56 15.42
N LEU A 3 0.42 -44.75 15.27
CA LEU A 3 0.36 -43.52 14.45
C LEU A 3 0.06 -43.91 12.99
N LYS A 4 -0.94 -43.28 12.39
CA LYS A 4 -1.29 -43.45 10.97
C LYS A 4 -0.17 -42.93 10.09
N SER A 5 0.07 -43.60 8.96
CA SER A 5 1.10 -43.17 8.00
C SER A 5 0.80 -41.81 7.39
N PRO A 6 1.82 -41.06 6.91
CA PRO A 6 1.63 -39.74 6.26
C PRO A 6 0.60 -39.74 5.12
N THR A 7 0.46 -40.84 4.40
CA THR A 7 -0.52 -41.02 3.33
C THR A 7 -1.96 -41.11 3.85
N GLN A 8 -2.17 -41.74 5.01
CA GLN A 8 -3.48 -41.82 5.65
C GLN A 8 -3.90 -40.51 6.31
N GLN A 9 -2.94 -39.67 6.71
CA GLN A 9 -3.21 -38.33 7.21
C GLN A 9 -3.58 -37.35 6.05
N ALA A 10 -2.98 -37.52 4.86
CA ALA A 10 -3.32 -36.72 3.67
C ALA A 10 -4.73 -37.05 3.13
N GLU A 11 -5.21 -38.28 3.30
CA GLU A 11 -6.58 -38.65 2.91
C GLU A 11 -7.65 -38.14 3.87
N ALA A 12 -7.33 -37.95 5.14
CA ALA A 12 -8.23 -37.38 6.14
C ALA A 12 -8.43 -35.85 5.97
N LEU A 13 -7.56 -35.19 5.20
CA LEU A 13 -7.65 -33.75 4.84
C LEU A 13 -8.33 -33.51 3.48
N ARG A 14 -8.88 -34.53 2.85
CA ARG A 14 -9.82 -34.30 1.74
C ARG A 14 -11.09 -33.73 2.34
N LEU A 15 -11.27 -32.42 2.16
CA LEU A 15 -12.49 -31.70 2.49
C LEU A 15 -13.68 -32.47 1.89
N ARG A 16 -14.56 -32.97 2.73
CA ARG A 16 -15.82 -33.56 2.29
C ARG A 16 -16.66 -32.47 1.60
N PRO A 17 -17.37 -32.78 0.51
CA PRO A 17 -18.20 -31.81 -0.20
C PRO A 17 -19.37 -31.25 0.63
N ASP A 18 -19.65 -31.83 1.80
CA ASP A 18 -20.91 -31.66 2.55
C ASP A 18 -20.67 -30.98 3.91
N HIS A 19 -19.91 -29.87 3.97
CA HIS A 19 -20.00 -29.02 5.14
C HIS A 19 -21.28 -28.20 5.05
N GLU A 20 -22.29 -28.60 5.82
CA GLU A 20 -23.40 -27.77 6.21
C GLU A 20 -22.87 -26.40 6.67
N PHE A 21 -23.32 -25.36 6.03
CA PHE A 21 -22.97 -24.00 6.39
C PHE A 21 -23.43 -23.75 7.83
N ILE A 22 -22.50 -23.48 8.73
CA ILE A 22 -22.83 -22.95 10.03
C ILE A 22 -23.50 -21.61 9.75
N ASP A 23 -24.79 -21.51 10.00
CA ASP A 23 -25.55 -20.27 9.98
C ASP A 23 -24.82 -19.27 10.88
N THR A 24 -24.20 -18.26 10.28
CA THR A 24 -23.50 -17.24 11.04
C THR A 24 -24.58 -16.51 11.86
N PRO A 25 -24.47 -16.50 13.20
CA PRO A 25 -25.44 -15.79 14.03
C PRO A 25 -25.56 -14.34 13.54
N LYS A 26 -26.78 -13.82 13.43
CA LYS A 26 -27.06 -12.42 13.04
C LYS A 26 -26.40 -11.37 13.96
N THR A 27 -25.69 -11.82 15.00
CA THR A 27 -24.98 -11.04 16.00
C THR A 27 -23.48 -10.93 15.76
N ALA A 28 -22.93 -11.51 14.68
CA ALA A 28 -21.52 -11.28 14.36
C ALA A 28 -21.35 -9.80 13.95
N LEU A 29 -20.79 -8.99 14.85
CA LEU A 29 -20.33 -7.63 14.57
C LEU A 29 -19.26 -7.72 13.47
N THR A 30 -19.67 -7.53 12.22
CA THR A 30 -18.72 -7.35 11.14
C THR A 30 -18.15 -5.94 11.26
N PRO A 31 -16.82 -5.76 11.40
CA PRO A 31 -16.23 -4.42 11.40
C PRO A 31 -16.62 -3.72 10.10
N SER A 32 -17.35 -2.63 10.18
CA SER A 32 -17.48 -1.70 9.06
C SER A 32 -16.13 -1.02 8.90
N THR A 33 -15.43 -1.28 7.81
CA THR A 33 -14.32 -0.39 7.45
C THR A 33 -14.89 0.99 7.10
N PRO A 34 -14.22 2.09 7.44
CA PRO A 34 -14.67 3.45 7.07
C PRO A 34 -14.87 3.64 5.56
N GLU A 35 -14.21 2.82 4.74
CA GLU A 35 -14.37 2.75 3.29
C GLU A 35 -15.65 2.04 2.86
N ALA A 36 -16.30 1.33 3.77
CA ALA A 36 -17.60 0.65 3.57
C ALA A 36 -18.73 1.45 4.21
N GLY A 37 -18.76 2.78 4.04
CA GLY A 37 -19.86 3.64 4.50
C GLY A 37 -21.19 3.16 3.95
N GLY A 38 -22.12 2.81 4.82
CA GLY A 38 -23.47 2.38 4.49
C GLY A 38 -23.77 0.94 4.90
N SER A 39 -24.95 0.74 5.42
CA SER A 39 -25.54 -0.46 6.04
C SER A 39 -25.82 -1.62 5.06
N SER A 40 -24.90 -1.97 4.18
CA SER A 40 -25.05 -3.19 3.38
C SER A 40 -24.29 -4.33 4.05
N THR A 41 -25.01 -5.15 4.76
CA THR A 41 -24.53 -6.39 5.41
C THR A 41 -24.19 -7.51 4.42
N ASN A 42 -24.35 -7.30 3.12
CA ASN A 42 -24.08 -8.32 2.09
C ASN A 42 -22.60 -8.32 1.67
N ARG A 43 -21.74 -8.88 2.52
CA ARG A 43 -20.40 -9.29 2.11
C ARG A 43 -20.48 -10.67 1.46
N PHE A 44 -19.83 -10.82 0.29
CA PHE A 44 -19.76 -12.12 -0.36
C PHE A 44 -18.79 -13.04 0.39
N LEU A 45 -19.23 -14.25 0.71
CA LEU A 45 -18.40 -15.25 1.38
C LEU A 45 -17.46 -15.91 0.36
N VAL A 46 -16.16 -15.73 0.53
CA VAL A 46 -15.11 -16.43 -0.23
C VAL A 46 -14.84 -17.77 0.45
N VAL A 47 -15.05 -18.87 -0.27
CA VAL A 47 -14.85 -20.24 0.24
C VAL A 47 -13.55 -20.86 -0.24
N ARG A 48 -12.95 -20.35 -1.32
CA ARG A 48 -11.67 -20.80 -1.87
C ARG A 48 -11.02 -19.66 -2.67
N SER A 49 -9.70 -19.68 -2.75
CA SER A 49 -8.93 -18.82 -3.66
C SER A 49 -7.82 -19.60 -4.34
N ARG A 50 -7.54 -19.29 -5.62
CA ARG A 50 -6.44 -19.92 -6.37
C ARG A 50 -6.02 -19.06 -7.56
N GLY A 51 -4.71 -18.87 -7.75
CA GLY A 51 -4.16 -18.02 -8.81
C GLY A 51 -4.71 -16.61 -8.68
N ASN A 52 -5.26 -16.07 -9.74
CA ASN A 52 -5.84 -14.73 -9.76
C ASN A 52 -7.36 -14.70 -9.46
N TYR A 53 -7.91 -15.74 -8.80
CA TYR A 53 -9.34 -15.87 -8.63
C TYR A 53 -9.76 -16.18 -7.19
N LEU A 54 -10.87 -15.54 -6.79
CA LEU A 54 -11.64 -15.83 -5.59
C LEU A 54 -12.92 -16.57 -5.97
N TYR A 55 -13.29 -17.60 -5.21
CA TYR A 55 -14.50 -18.41 -5.44
C TYR A 55 -15.44 -18.18 -4.28
N LEU A 56 -16.65 -17.73 -4.61
CA LEU A 56 -17.68 -17.38 -3.64
C LEU A 56 -18.57 -18.59 -3.31
N ALA A 57 -19.23 -18.53 -2.16
CA ALA A 57 -20.19 -19.54 -1.71
C ALA A 57 -21.41 -19.68 -2.64
N ASP A 58 -21.76 -18.60 -3.37
CA ASP A 58 -22.85 -18.60 -4.35
C ASP A 58 -22.44 -19.16 -5.73
N GLY A 59 -21.24 -19.72 -5.84
CA GLY A 59 -20.71 -20.33 -7.06
C GLY A 59 -20.00 -19.36 -8.02
N ARG A 60 -20.04 -18.05 -7.79
CA ARG A 60 -19.34 -17.08 -8.64
C ARG A 60 -17.82 -17.20 -8.51
N LYS A 61 -17.14 -16.93 -9.60
CA LYS A 61 -15.69 -16.82 -9.71
C LYS A 61 -15.32 -15.38 -9.99
N ILE A 62 -14.67 -14.72 -9.03
CA ILE A 62 -14.25 -13.32 -9.14
C ILE A 62 -12.80 -13.25 -9.58
N LEU A 63 -12.50 -12.49 -10.62
CA LEU A 63 -11.12 -12.16 -10.99
C LEU A 63 -10.59 -11.09 -10.04
N ASP A 64 -9.47 -11.37 -9.39
CA ASP A 64 -8.85 -10.41 -8.46
C ASP A 64 -7.93 -9.44 -9.23
N GLY A 65 -8.47 -8.29 -9.57
CA GLY A 65 -7.76 -7.21 -10.28
C GLY A 65 -6.99 -6.27 -9.36
N CYS A 66 -7.03 -6.48 -8.03
CA CYS A 66 -6.41 -5.54 -7.09
C CYS A 66 -5.55 -6.19 -5.98
N GLY A 67 -5.60 -7.51 -5.83
CA GLY A 67 -4.89 -8.19 -4.74
C GLY A 67 -5.31 -7.70 -3.34
N GLY A 68 -6.58 -7.33 -3.16
CA GLY A 68 -7.02 -6.54 -2.03
C GLY A 68 -6.43 -5.12 -2.09
N ALA A 69 -5.69 -4.70 -1.08
CA ALA A 69 -4.98 -3.42 -1.10
C ALA A 69 -3.53 -3.58 -1.63
N ALA A 70 -3.35 -4.15 -2.83
CA ALA A 70 -2.05 -4.49 -3.43
C ALA A 70 -1.25 -5.56 -2.65
N VAL A 71 -1.92 -6.42 -1.91
CA VAL A 71 -1.27 -7.38 -0.98
C VAL A 71 -0.92 -8.69 -1.66
N ALA A 72 -1.87 -9.32 -2.38
CA ALA A 72 -1.73 -10.68 -2.94
C ALA A 72 -0.81 -10.69 -4.16
N CYS A 73 0.47 -10.36 -3.98
CA CYS A 73 1.44 -10.19 -5.06
C CYS A 73 1.77 -11.49 -5.83
N LEU A 74 1.64 -12.66 -5.20
CA LEU A 74 1.79 -13.97 -5.85
C LEU A 74 0.46 -14.58 -6.31
N GLY A 75 -0.65 -13.84 -6.13
CA GLY A 75 -1.99 -14.42 -6.21
C GLY A 75 -2.25 -15.35 -5.02
N HIS A 76 -3.17 -16.29 -5.21
CA HIS A 76 -3.73 -17.08 -4.13
C HIS A 76 -3.34 -18.58 -4.24
N GLY A 77 -3.21 -19.24 -3.09
CA GLY A 77 -3.05 -20.70 -3.01
C GLY A 77 -1.68 -21.22 -3.47
N VAL A 78 -0.61 -20.46 -3.27
CA VAL A 78 0.76 -20.90 -3.57
C VAL A 78 1.21 -21.88 -2.48
N LYS A 79 1.25 -23.16 -2.85
CA LYS A 79 1.55 -24.26 -1.92
C LYS A 79 2.89 -24.11 -1.21
N GLU A 80 3.92 -23.66 -1.91
CA GLU A 80 5.27 -23.49 -1.34
C GLU A 80 5.30 -22.54 -0.13
N VAL A 81 4.49 -21.48 -0.15
CA VAL A 81 4.38 -20.55 0.99
C VAL A 81 3.65 -21.23 2.15
N SER A 82 2.55 -21.94 1.88
CA SER A 82 1.82 -22.70 2.91
C SER A 82 2.67 -23.80 3.54
N ASP A 83 3.48 -24.50 2.75
CA ASP A 83 4.41 -25.52 3.25
C ASP A 83 5.50 -24.89 4.14
N ALA A 84 6.04 -23.73 3.76
CA ALA A 84 7.03 -23.02 4.58
C ALA A 84 6.44 -22.56 5.93
N ILE A 85 5.19 -22.08 5.95
CA ILE A 85 4.45 -21.74 7.16
C ILE A 85 4.29 -22.98 8.06
N ALA A 86 3.81 -24.10 7.50
CA ALA A 86 3.60 -25.33 8.25
C ALA A 86 4.90 -25.87 8.83
N ALA A 87 5.98 -25.91 8.04
CA ALA A 87 7.30 -26.36 8.49
C ALA A 87 7.85 -25.49 9.63
N GLN A 88 7.75 -24.16 9.49
CA GLN A 88 8.21 -23.24 10.52
C GLN A 88 7.38 -23.38 11.82
N THR A 89 6.07 -23.48 11.69
CA THR A 89 5.18 -23.67 12.85
C THR A 89 5.48 -24.97 13.60
N ALA A 90 5.78 -26.05 12.87
CA ALA A 90 6.15 -27.33 13.46
C ALA A 90 7.53 -27.32 14.16
N THR A 91 8.44 -26.43 13.73
CA THR A 91 9.80 -26.33 14.27
C THR A 91 9.86 -25.33 15.43
N VAL A 92 9.51 -24.08 15.19
CA VAL A 92 9.48 -23.00 16.17
C VAL A 92 8.35 -22.05 15.78
N SER A 93 7.25 -22.09 16.53
CA SER A 93 6.07 -21.25 16.27
C SER A 93 6.24 -19.82 16.79
N TYR A 94 6.89 -19.66 17.96
CA TYR A 94 7.09 -18.37 18.62
C TYR A 94 8.36 -18.38 19.48
N VAL A 95 9.03 -17.24 19.55
CA VAL A 95 10.08 -16.93 20.51
C VAL A 95 9.93 -15.49 21.01
N PRO A 96 10.25 -15.18 22.28
CA PRO A 96 10.28 -13.81 22.78
C PRO A 96 11.51 -13.09 22.24
N TRP A 97 11.30 -12.23 21.25
CA TRP A 97 12.33 -11.54 20.47
C TRP A 97 13.34 -10.72 21.30
N GLY A 98 12.97 -10.28 22.49
CA GLY A 98 13.82 -9.43 23.34
C GLY A 98 15.08 -10.12 23.87
N PHE A 99 15.14 -11.46 23.92
CA PHE A 99 16.27 -12.23 24.42
C PHE A 99 16.49 -13.59 23.74
N LEU A 100 15.62 -14.00 22.82
CA LEU A 100 15.80 -15.15 21.94
C LEU A 100 15.65 -14.72 20.49
N ASP A 101 16.21 -15.52 19.60
CA ASP A 101 16.17 -15.27 18.16
C ASP A 101 15.78 -16.53 17.39
N SER A 102 15.28 -16.38 16.15
CA SER A 102 14.94 -17.50 15.28
C SER A 102 15.75 -17.46 13.99
N LYS A 103 16.01 -18.63 13.41
CA LYS A 103 16.69 -18.71 12.11
C LYS A 103 15.93 -17.99 11.02
N SER A 104 14.60 -18.15 10.96
CA SER A 104 13.76 -17.50 9.97
C SER A 104 13.81 -15.97 10.01
N ARG A 105 13.89 -15.41 11.23
CA ARG A 105 14.07 -13.95 11.42
C ARG A 105 15.43 -13.49 10.87
N ARG A 106 16.52 -14.19 11.21
CA ARG A 106 17.86 -13.86 10.70
C ARG A 106 17.92 -13.95 9.18
N ASP A 107 17.39 -15.04 8.62
CA ASP A 107 17.40 -15.25 7.15
C ASP A 107 16.63 -14.15 6.42
N LEU A 108 15.45 -13.72 6.92
CA LEU A 108 14.69 -12.62 6.32
C LEU A 108 15.43 -11.29 6.46
N SER A 109 16.00 -10.99 7.64
CA SER A 109 16.75 -9.75 7.87
C SER A 109 17.98 -9.67 6.97
N GLU A 110 18.71 -10.76 6.80
CA GLU A 110 19.86 -10.86 5.89
C GLU A 110 19.42 -10.68 4.43
N TRP A 111 18.30 -11.28 4.04
CA TRP A 111 17.73 -11.11 2.71
C TRP A 111 17.36 -9.66 2.43
N LEU A 112 16.69 -8.98 3.38
CA LEU A 112 16.30 -7.57 3.26
C LEU A 112 17.54 -6.64 3.19
N ALA A 113 18.56 -6.89 4.00
CA ALA A 113 19.81 -6.13 3.93
C ALA A 113 20.48 -6.29 2.55
N LYS A 114 20.60 -7.52 2.05
CA LYS A 114 21.17 -7.80 0.72
C LYS A 114 20.34 -7.18 -0.42
N SER A 115 19.02 -7.19 -0.31
CA SER A 115 18.12 -6.66 -1.33
C SER A 115 18.29 -5.16 -1.56
N SER A 116 18.75 -4.43 -0.54
CA SER A 116 19.03 -3.00 -0.62
C SER A 116 20.49 -2.68 -1.04
N GLY A 117 21.25 -3.68 -1.52
CA GLY A 117 22.67 -3.51 -1.79
C GLY A 117 23.52 -3.21 -0.54
N GLY A 118 23.01 -3.53 0.65
CA GLY A 118 23.67 -3.29 1.93
C GLY A 118 23.45 -1.87 2.49
N HIS A 119 22.60 -1.07 1.87
CA HIS A 119 22.26 0.27 2.39
C HIS A 119 21.57 0.21 3.75
N PHE A 120 20.61 -0.71 3.90
CA PHE A 120 19.99 -0.97 5.19
C PHE A 120 20.71 -2.12 5.91
N THR A 121 21.16 -1.86 7.12
CA THR A 121 21.97 -2.79 7.90
C THR A 121 21.24 -3.38 9.09
N LYS A 122 20.06 -2.86 9.42
CA LYS A 122 19.22 -3.38 10.51
C LYS A 122 17.74 -3.34 10.15
N THR A 123 17.02 -4.37 10.60
CA THR A 123 15.59 -4.53 10.32
C THR A 123 14.84 -4.93 11.59
N TRP A 124 13.57 -4.53 11.67
CA TRP A 124 12.60 -4.99 12.66
C TRP A 124 11.34 -5.42 11.93
N ILE A 125 10.92 -6.67 12.15
CA ILE A 125 9.76 -7.24 11.49
C ILE A 125 8.53 -7.03 12.36
N THR A 126 7.50 -6.39 11.82
CA THR A 126 6.25 -6.05 12.50
C THR A 126 5.06 -6.70 11.79
N SER A 127 3.84 -6.53 12.32
CA SER A 127 2.66 -7.24 11.83
C SER A 127 1.78 -6.40 10.90
N SER A 128 1.99 -5.10 10.81
CA SER A 128 1.22 -4.21 9.94
C SER A 128 2.04 -3.01 9.47
N GLY A 129 1.67 -2.44 8.31
CA GLY A 129 2.29 -1.20 7.82
C GLY A 129 2.14 -0.03 8.79
N SER A 130 1.03 0.02 9.54
CA SER A 130 0.85 1.03 10.59
C SER A 130 1.88 0.90 11.71
N GLU A 131 2.17 -0.32 12.15
CA GLU A 131 3.23 -0.57 13.14
C GLU A 131 4.63 -0.27 12.59
N ALA A 132 4.89 -0.63 11.33
CA ALA A 132 6.17 -0.32 10.69
C ALA A 132 6.39 1.19 10.59
N MET A 133 5.38 1.95 10.17
CA MET A 133 5.48 3.40 10.10
C MET A 133 5.53 4.06 11.47
N GLU A 134 4.76 3.57 12.46
CA GLU A 134 4.83 4.02 13.86
C GLU A 134 6.25 3.82 14.43
N GLY A 135 6.84 2.65 14.15
CA GLY A 135 8.23 2.37 14.50
C GLY A 135 9.22 3.26 13.74
N ALA A 136 8.99 3.55 12.46
CA ALA A 136 9.88 4.39 11.66
C ALA A 136 9.97 5.82 12.20
N ILE A 137 8.84 6.45 12.55
CA ILE A 137 8.86 7.80 13.15
C ILE A 137 9.50 7.79 14.54
N LYS A 138 9.25 6.75 15.35
CA LYS A 138 9.89 6.61 16.67
C LYS A 138 11.40 6.40 16.55
N LEU A 139 11.86 5.57 15.63
CA LEU A 139 13.28 5.35 15.36
C LEU A 139 13.99 6.64 14.91
N ALA A 140 13.36 7.40 14.02
CA ALA A 140 13.86 8.70 13.59
C ALA A 140 13.99 9.69 14.76
N ARG A 141 13.02 9.68 15.69
CA ARG A 141 13.09 10.49 16.90
C ARG A 141 14.24 10.06 17.81
N GLU A 142 14.38 8.76 18.08
CA GLU A 142 15.46 8.25 18.94
C GLU A 142 16.85 8.50 18.35
N TYR A 143 17.00 8.44 17.01
CA TYR A 143 18.25 8.80 16.34
C TYR A 143 18.75 10.19 16.78
N PHE A 144 17.88 11.19 16.84
CA PHE A 144 18.27 12.53 17.27
C PHE A 144 18.50 12.64 18.78
N VAL A 145 17.79 11.85 19.60
CA VAL A 145 18.08 11.75 21.03
C VAL A 145 19.48 11.16 21.23
N TRP A 146 19.85 10.10 20.51
CA TRP A 146 21.20 9.52 20.55
C TRP A 146 22.27 10.49 20.08
N LYS A 147 21.97 11.35 19.14
CA LYS A 147 22.87 12.42 18.70
C LYS A 147 23.01 13.59 19.68
N GLY A 148 22.15 13.69 20.69
CA GLY A 148 22.12 14.85 21.61
C GLY A 148 21.36 16.05 21.06
N GLU A 149 20.45 15.82 20.11
CA GLU A 149 19.57 16.82 19.50
C GLU A 149 18.08 16.63 19.92
N PRO A 150 17.75 16.63 21.23
CA PRO A 150 16.39 16.30 21.70
C PRO A 150 15.32 17.33 21.32
N GLN A 151 15.70 18.52 20.83
CA GLN A 151 14.78 19.53 20.32
C GLN A 151 14.11 19.13 19.01
N ARG A 152 14.66 18.18 18.24
CA ARG A 152 14.05 17.68 17.01
C ARG A 152 12.86 16.79 17.35
N MET A 153 11.65 17.30 17.11
CA MET A 153 10.39 16.61 17.42
C MET A 153 9.33 16.76 16.34
N ASN A 154 9.52 17.66 15.37
CA ASN A 154 8.56 17.95 14.32
C ASN A 154 8.77 17.05 13.11
N TYR A 155 7.67 16.65 12.47
CA TYR A 155 7.69 15.89 11.21
C TYR A 155 7.02 16.70 10.11
N ILE A 156 7.50 16.54 8.90
CA ILE A 156 6.86 17.10 7.71
C ILE A 156 6.41 15.92 6.83
N ALA A 157 5.16 15.98 6.36
CA ALA A 157 4.59 14.98 5.45
C ALA A 157 3.78 15.66 4.36
N ARG A 158 3.22 14.90 3.43
CA ARG A 158 2.40 15.47 2.36
C ARG A 158 0.92 15.43 2.72
N GLU A 159 0.18 16.42 2.25
CA GLU A 159 -1.26 16.30 2.08
C GLU A 159 -1.59 15.10 1.17
N GLU A 160 -2.81 14.60 1.25
CA GLU A 160 -3.30 13.49 0.42
C GLU A 160 -2.39 12.23 0.47
N SER A 161 -1.79 11.95 1.63
CA SER A 161 -0.95 10.78 1.90
C SER A 161 -1.60 9.84 2.91
N TYR A 162 -1.14 8.58 2.93
CA TYR A 162 -1.63 7.58 3.89
C TYR A 162 -0.48 6.77 4.46
N HIS A 163 -0.28 6.85 5.78
CA HIS A 163 0.83 6.18 6.46
C HIS A 163 0.40 5.17 7.54
N GLY A 164 -0.90 4.94 7.69
CA GLY A 164 -1.46 4.00 8.67
C GLY A 164 -2.61 4.59 9.49
N ILE A 165 -3.07 3.82 10.48
CA ILE A 165 -4.27 4.12 11.27
C ILE A 165 -4.02 4.24 12.78
N THR A 166 -2.82 3.92 13.29
CA THR A 166 -2.46 4.22 14.67
C THR A 166 -2.31 5.73 14.84
N LEU A 167 -2.56 6.28 16.02
CA LEU A 167 -2.68 7.74 16.21
C LEU A 167 -1.43 8.51 15.75
N GLY A 168 -0.23 7.99 15.99
CA GLY A 168 1.01 8.63 15.53
C GLY A 168 1.05 8.77 14.01
N VAL A 169 0.89 7.68 13.26
CA VAL A 169 0.97 7.72 11.80
C VAL A 169 -0.30 8.23 11.12
N LEU A 170 -1.46 8.19 11.80
CA LEU A 170 -2.65 8.90 11.36
C LEU A 170 -2.43 10.42 11.41
N SER A 171 -1.68 10.89 12.41
CA SER A 171 -1.27 12.30 12.51
C SER A 171 -0.35 12.70 11.36
N VAL A 172 0.60 11.83 10.98
CA VAL A 172 1.53 12.05 9.86
C VAL A 172 0.82 12.05 8.51
N GLY A 173 -0.15 11.15 8.31
CA GLY A 173 -0.91 11.08 7.06
C GLY A 173 -1.76 12.32 6.79
N GLY A 174 -1.93 12.68 5.51
CA GLY A 174 -2.72 13.84 5.05
C GLY A 174 -4.13 13.50 4.55
N HIS A 175 -4.63 12.28 4.75
CA HIS A 175 -5.93 11.85 4.25
C HIS A 175 -7.09 12.40 5.09
N VAL A 176 -7.73 13.47 4.64
CA VAL A 176 -8.73 14.25 5.38
C VAL A 176 -9.83 13.38 5.98
N THR A 177 -10.52 12.58 5.18
CA THR A 177 -11.69 11.79 5.67
C THR A 177 -11.33 10.77 6.74
N ARG A 178 -10.11 10.27 6.77
CA ARG A 178 -9.64 9.34 7.82
C ARG A 178 -9.22 10.05 9.09
N ARG A 179 -8.80 11.31 9.01
CA ARG A 179 -8.34 12.13 10.13
C ARG A 179 -9.48 12.81 10.87
N THR A 180 -10.45 13.35 10.14
CA THR A 180 -11.52 14.21 10.68
C THR A 180 -12.17 13.70 11.97
N PRO A 181 -12.55 12.41 12.11
CA PRO A 181 -13.14 11.92 13.35
C PRO A 181 -12.18 11.93 14.56
N PHE A 182 -10.86 11.99 14.31
CA PHE A 182 -9.81 11.85 15.31
C PHE A 182 -8.97 13.12 15.50
N GLU A 183 -9.30 14.22 14.82
CA GLU A 183 -8.54 15.48 14.88
C GLU A 183 -8.17 15.91 16.33
N PRO A 184 -9.06 15.81 17.34
CA PRO A 184 -8.70 16.20 18.71
C PRO A 184 -7.65 15.31 19.38
N LEU A 185 -7.33 14.14 18.80
CA LEU A 185 -6.38 13.16 19.33
C LEU A 185 -5.06 13.15 18.57
N LEU A 186 -4.95 13.91 17.48
CA LEU A 186 -3.77 13.89 16.63
C LEU A 186 -2.61 14.70 17.25
N LEU A 187 -1.39 14.29 16.90
CA LEU A 187 -0.18 14.95 17.35
C LEU A 187 -0.05 16.36 16.75
N PRO A 188 0.26 17.39 17.54
CA PRO A 188 0.32 18.77 17.08
C PRO A 188 1.62 19.12 16.33
N ASN A 189 2.62 18.27 16.38
CA ASN A 189 3.97 18.51 15.83
C ASN A 189 4.16 17.91 14.43
N ILE A 190 3.10 17.89 13.62
CA ILE A 190 3.12 17.44 12.23
C ILE A 190 2.75 18.60 11.32
N TYR A 191 3.61 18.87 10.34
CA TYR A 191 3.42 19.86 9.29
C TYR A 191 3.12 19.17 7.98
N HIS A 192 2.19 19.70 7.18
CA HIS A 192 1.85 19.14 5.88
C HIS A 192 2.22 20.11 4.77
N VAL A 193 2.90 19.59 3.74
CA VAL A 193 3.16 20.30 2.49
C VAL A 193 2.21 19.80 1.40
N PRO A 194 1.93 20.60 0.36
CA PRO A 194 1.09 20.19 -0.74
C PRO A 194 1.55 18.88 -1.39
N ALA A 195 0.62 18.04 -1.80
CA ALA A 195 0.88 16.75 -2.44
C ALA A 195 1.75 16.90 -3.70
N CYS A 196 2.47 15.83 -4.07
CA CYS A 196 3.09 15.72 -5.39
C CYS A 196 2.11 15.02 -6.34
N ASN A 197 1.12 15.78 -6.85
CA ASN A 197 0.11 15.29 -7.77
C ASN A 197 0.10 16.18 -9.04
N PRO A 198 0.89 15.85 -10.08
CA PRO A 198 1.03 16.72 -11.25
C PRO A 198 -0.28 16.91 -12.03
N TYR A 199 -1.17 15.93 -12.04
CA TYR A 199 -2.48 16.09 -12.68
C TYR A 199 -3.30 17.22 -12.04
N ARG A 200 -3.26 17.35 -10.70
CA ARG A 200 -4.04 18.32 -9.95
C ARG A 200 -3.32 19.65 -9.69
N GLN A 201 -2.00 19.61 -9.52
CA GLN A 201 -1.28 20.75 -8.92
C GLN A 201 -0.26 21.41 -9.85
N ARG A 202 -0.02 20.84 -11.04
CA ARG A 202 0.86 21.49 -12.02
C ARG A 202 0.21 22.75 -12.58
N LEU A 203 0.97 23.84 -12.61
CA LEU A 203 0.53 25.09 -13.20
C LEU A 203 0.53 24.99 -14.74
N PRO A 204 -0.30 25.79 -15.45
CA PRO A 204 -0.29 25.83 -16.90
C PRO A 204 1.09 26.20 -17.46
N GLY A 205 1.65 25.34 -18.32
CA GLY A 205 2.97 25.52 -18.93
C GLY A 205 4.17 25.17 -18.06
N GLU A 206 3.98 24.75 -16.80
CA GLU A 206 5.05 24.38 -15.88
C GLU A 206 5.76 23.09 -16.33
N SER A 207 7.08 23.12 -16.50
CA SER A 207 7.90 21.94 -16.79
C SER A 207 8.06 21.03 -15.58
N ASP A 208 8.63 19.85 -15.77
CA ASP A 208 8.92 18.93 -14.64
C ASP A 208 9.92 19.57 -13.67
N GLU A 209 10.93 20.24 -14.18
CA GLU A 209 11.97 20.91 -13.40
C GLU A 209 11.39 22.07 -12.56
N GLU A 210 10.55 22.90 -13.16
CA GLU A 210 9.89 24.03 -12.48
C GLU A 210 8.93 23.51 -11.40
N TYR A 211 8.14 22.47 -11.72
CA TYR A 211 7.27 21.82 -10.73
C TYR A 211 8.06 21.27 -9.55
N VAL A 212 9.17 20.57 -9.80
CA VAL A 212 10.04 20.02 -8.76
C VAL A 212 10.70 21.11 -7.93
N SER A 213 11.17 22.21 -8.56
CA SER A 213 11.74 23.35 -7.85
C SER A 213 10.74 23.97 -6.89
N ARG A 214 9.52 24.23 -7.37
CA ARG A 214 8.43 24.79 -6.55
C ARG A 214 8.09 23.84 -5.37
N LYS A 215 8.04 22.52 -5.59
CA LYS A 215 7.80 21.56 -4.52
C LYS A 215 8.94 21.51 -3.50
N ALA A 216 10.18 21.76 -3.92
CA ALA A 216 11.32 21.88 -3.01
C ALA A 216 11.24 23.15 -2.17
N GLU A 217 10.82 24.27 -2.77
CA GLU A 217 10.59 25.54 -2.08
C GLU A 217 9.45 25.42 -1.05
N GLU A 218 8.35 24.73 -1.40
CA GLU A 218 7.24 24.43 -0.48
C GLU A 218 7.73 23.60 0.74
N LEU A 219 8.58 22.60 0.49
CA LEU A 219 9.17 21.81 1.59
C LEU A 219 10.12 22.67 2.44
N GLU A 220 10.97 23.47 1.80
CA GLU A 220 11.90 24.36 2.53
C GLU A 220 11.15 25.38 3.39
N GLN A 221 10.07 25.94 2.88
CA GLN A 221 9.22 26.86 3.63
C GLN A 221 8.64 26.18 4.89
N ALA A 222 8.18 24.92 4.76
CA ALA A 222 7.70 24.17 5.92
C ALA A 222 8.79 23.88 6.96
N PHE A 223 10.06 23.69 6.53
CA PHE A 223 11.19 23.62 7.46
C PHE A 223 11.39 24.93 8.22
N LEU A 224 11.32 26.06 7.52
CA LEU A 224 11.48 27.38 8.14
C LEU A 224 10.35 27.68 9.13
N GLU A 225 9.12 27.31 8.80
CA GLU A 225 7.96 27.48 9.69
C GLU A 225 8.02 26.58 10.93
N ALA A 226 8.48 25.33 10.77
CA ALA A 226 8.61 24.38 11.88
C ALA A 226 9.79 24.70 12.81
N GLY A 227 10.75 25.51 12.37
CA GLY A 227 12.08 25.68 12.97
C GLY A 227 13.02 24.56 12.51
N PRO A 228 13.96 24.83 11.58
CA PRO A 228 14.76 23.81 10.91
C PRO A 228 15.49 22.83 11.84
N GLU A 229 15.95 23.32 12.98
CA GLU A 229 16.65 22.54 14.03
C GLU A 229 15.70 21.65 14.85
N THR A 230 14.38 21.79 14.66
CA THR A 230 13.38 20.98 15.36
C THR A 230 12.80 19.84 14.50
N VAL A 231 13.07 19.86 13.19
CA VAL A 231 12.53 18.86 12.27
C VAL A 231 13.31 17.55 12.34
N VAL A 232 12.58 16.46 12.54
CA VAL A 232 13.10 15.07 12.55
C VAL A 232 13.24 14.53 11.13
N ALA A 233 12.14 14.56 10.37
CA ALA A 233 12.11 13.91 9.07
C ALA A 233 11.05 14.51 8.14
N PHE A 234 11.29 14.35 6.84
CA PHE A 234 10.26 14.35 5.80
C PHE A 234 9.80 12.91 5.54
N VAL A 235 8.48 12.70 5.52
CA VAL A 235 7.83 11.38 5.36
C VAL A 235 7.00 11.37 4.09
N ALA A 236 7.21 10.39 3.21
CA ALA A 236 6.48 10.32 1.95
C ALA A 236 6.43 8.91 1.35
N GLU A 237 5.41 8.66 0.51
CA GLU A 237 5.31 7.47 -0.34
C GLU A 237 5.98 7.76 -1.71
N PRO A 238 6.86 6.91 -2.26
CA PRO A 238 7.39 7.10 -3.63
C PRO A 238 6.30 7.12 -4.71
N VAL A 239 5.31 6.26 -4.58
CA VAL A 239 4.07 6.30 -5.35
C VAL A 239 2.92 6.30 -4.35
N VAL A 240 2.13 7.38 -4.32
CA VAL A 240 1.03 7.53 -3.38
C VAL A 240 -0.06 6.52 -3.68
N GLY A 241 -0.33 5.64 -2.72
CA GLY A 241 -1.29 4.54 -2.92
C GLY A 241 -2.74 4.95 -2.70
N ALA A 242 -3.30 4.48 -1.58
CA ALA A 242 -4.73 4.53 -1.28
C ALA A 242 -5.30 5.96 -1.16
N ALA A 243 -4.50 6.94 -0.78
CA ALA A 243 -4.98 8.31 -0.60
C ALA A 243 -5.27 9.03 -1.92
N SER A 244 -4.48 8.77 -2.96
CA SER A 244 -4.57 9.52 -4.22
C SER A 244 -4.65 8.66 -5.48
N GLY A 245 -4.65 7.32 -5.35
CA GLY A 245 -4.81 6.40 -6.48
C GLY A 245 -3.57 6.30 -7.36
N CYS A 246 -2.52 5.70 -6.84
CA CYS A 246 -1.29 5.32 -7.55
C CYS A 246 -0.56 6.50 -8.21
N VAL A 247 -0.48 7.66 -7.55
CA VAL A 247 0.22 8.86 -8.05
C VAL A 247 1.73 8.69 -7.92
N PRO A 248 2.49 8.54 -9.02
CA PRO A 248 3.94 8.52 -8.98
C PRO A 248 4.51 9.93 -8.80
N SER A 249 5.68 10.02 -8.17
CA SER A 249 6.44 11.27 -8.14
C SER A 249 6.88 11.69 -9.55
N VAL A 250 7.03 13.00 -9.76
CA VAL A 250 7.67 13.56 -10.97
C VAL A 250 9.17 13.23 -10.91
N PRO A 251 9.82 12.93 -12.06
CA PRO A 251 11.26 12.69 -12.09
C PRO A 251 12.06 13.83 -11.42
N GLY A 252 12.97 13.45 -10.52
CA GLY A 252 13.77 14.41 -9.76
C GLY A 252 13.17 14.89 -8.43
N TYR A 253 11.88 14.65 -8.18
CA TYR A 253 11.20 15.10 -6.97
C TYR A 253 11.92 14.63 -5.70
N PHE A 254 12.13 13.33 -5.53
CA PHE A 254 12.78 12.84 -4.30
C PHE A 254 14.24 13.25 -4.16
N LYS A 255 14.96 13.50 -5.26
CA LYS A 255 16.32 14.09 -5.20
C LYS A 255 16.27 15.50 -4.61
N ALA A 256 15.31 16.32 -5.05
CA ALA A 256 15.13 17.66 -4.52
C ALA A 256 14.69 17.65 -3.05
N MET A 257 13.72 16.78 -2.68
CA MET A 257 13.29 16.63 -1.28
C MET A 257 14.44 16.19 -0.37
N LYS A 258 15.25 15.22 -0.82
CA LYS A 258 16.44 14.74 -0.07
C LYS A 258 17.46 15.85 0.12
N ALA A 259 17.68 16.67 -0.90
CA ALA A 259 18.61 17.82 -0.81
C ALA A 259 18.14 18.84 0.25
N VAL A 260 16.85 19.12 0.36
CA VAL A 260 16.30 19.97 1.42
C VAL A 260 16.49 19.31 2.80
N CYS A 261 16.17 18.02 2.94
CA CYS A 261 16.41 17.30 4.19
C CYS A 261 17.90 17.35 4.60
N ASP A 262 18.81 17.11 3.66
CA ASP A 262 20.25 17.13 3.94
C ASP A 262 20.75 18.54 4.35
N LYS A 263 20.22 19.58 3.69
CA LYS A 263 20.53 20.98 4.03
C LYS A 263 20.27 21.30 5.49
N TYR A 264 19.18 20.77 6.05
CA TYR A 264 18.75 21.00 7.42
C TYR A 264 19.07 19.86 8.39
N GLY A 265 19.77 18.82 7.91
CA GLY A 265 20.19 17.68 8.73
C GLY A 265 19.04 16.78 9.20
N ALA A 266 17.88 16.86 8.55
CA ALA A 266 16.73 16.00 8.82
C ALA A 266 16.85 14.65 8.07
N LEU A 267 16.01 13.70 8.45
CA LEU A 267 15.95 12.37 7.81
C LEU A 267 14.92 12.34 6.69
N LEU A 268 15.12 11.42 5.73
CA LEU A 268 14.12 11.02 4.75
C LEU A 268 13.57 9.64 5.14
N ILE A 269 12.26 9.57 5.39
CA ILE A 269 11.54 8.31 5.63
C ILE A 269 10.67 8.02 4.41
N LEU A 270 10.90 6.88 3.76
CA LEU A 270 10.06 6.44 2.65
C LEU A 270 9.12 5.31 3.08
N ASP A 271 7.83 5.57 2.93
CA ASP A 271 6.77 4.57 3.09
C ASP A 271 6.58 3.81 1.78
N GLU A 272 7.09 2.59 1.76
CA GLU A 272 6.93 1.66 0.65
C GLU A 272 6.00 0.48 0.99
N VAL A 273 5.17 0.65 1.99
CA VAL A 273 4.21 -0.39 2.39
C VAL A 273 3.32 -0.83 1.22
N MET A 274 2.94 0.08 0.33
CA MET A 274 2.08 -0.25 -0.81
C MET A 274 2.83 -0.35 -2.14
N CYS A 275 3.80 0.51 -2.39
CA CYS A 275 4.51 0.63 -3.67
C CYS A 275 5.81 -0.18 -3.76
N GLY A 276 6.33 -0.68 -2.63
CA GLY A 276 7.55 -1.47 -2.58
C GLY A 276 7.37 -2.96 -2.89
N MET A 277 8.42 -3.72 -2.62
CA MET A 277 8.49 -5.18 -2.78
C MET A 277 8.07 -5.69 -4.17
N GLY A 278 8.47 -4.94 -5.21
CA GLY A 278 8.26 -5.33 -6.60
C GLY A 278 7.04 -4.71 -7.29
N ARG A 279 6.11 -4.11 -6.55
CA ARG A 279 4.82 -3.60 -7.07
C ARG A 279 4.98 -2.62 -8.23
N THR A 280 5.97 -1.74 -8.17
CA THR A 280 6.23 -0.69 -9.17
C THR A 280 7.26 -1.09 -10.23
N GLY A 281 7.76 -2.36 -10.20
CA GLY A 281 8.67 -2.90 -11.22
C GLY A 281 10.13 -3.01 -10.80
N THR A 282 10.54 -2.39 -9.70
CA THR A 282 11.79 -2.63 -8.97
C THR A 282 11.47 -3.20 -7.59
N LEU A 283 12.44 -3.83 -6.93
CA LEU A 283 12.18 -4.43 -5.63
C LEU A 283 11.85 -3.35 -4.59
N HIS A 284 12.66 -2.32 -4.53
CA HIS A 284 12.40 -1.11 -3.76
C HIS A 284 11.98 0.02 -4.72
N ALA A 285 10.94 0.78 -4.38
CA ALA A 285 10.47 1.87 -5.23
C ALA A 285 11.46 3.05 -5.28
N TRP A 286 12.22 3.28 -4.19
CA TRP A 286 13.25 4.32 -4.11
C TRP A 286 14.38 4.14 -5.15
N GLU A 287 14.61 2.93 -5.67
CA GLU A 287 15.56 2.68 -6.74
C GLU A 287 15.26 3.52 -7.99
N GLN A 288 13.96 3.68 -8.31
CA GLN A 288 13.52 4.48 -9.46
C GLN A 288 13.60 5.99 -9.21
N GLU A 289 13.61 6.39 -7.94
CA GLU A 289 13.74 7.80 -7.55
C GLU A 289 15.21 8.26 -7.52
N GLY A 290 16.15 7.33 -7.54
CA GLY A 290 17.58 7.61 -7.48
C GLY A 290 18.01 8.28 -6.17
N VAL A 291 17.39 7.91 -5.05
CA VAL A 291 17.71 8.38 -3.70
C VAL A 291 17.84 7.19 -2.76
N LEU A 292 18.57 7.40 -1.66
CA LEU A 292 18.67 6.43 -0.57
C LEU A 292 18.00 7.03 0.67
N PRO A 293 16.88 6.47 1.13
CA PRO A 293 16.23 6.96 2.34
C PRO A 293 17.01 6.55 3.59
N ASP A 294 16.88 7.34 4.66
CA ASP A 294 17.48 7.00 5.95
C ASP A 294 16.74 5.84 6.64
N ILE A 295 15.40 5.81 6.49
CA ILE A 295 14.52 4.77 6.99
C ILE A 295 13.50 4.40 5.91
N GLN A 296 13.23 3.11 5.74
CA GLN A 296 12.18 2.59 4.87
C GLN A 296 11.19 1.74 5.65
N ALA A 297 9.90 1.90 5.38
CA ALA A 297 8.87 0.99 5.86
C ALA A 297 8.34 0.11 4.72
N LEU A 298 8.20 -1.17 4.98
CA LEU A 298 7.69 -2.18 4.05
C LEU A 298 6.46 -2.90 4.64
N GLY A 299 5.63 -3.47 3.77
CA GLY A 299 4.49 -4.29 4.17
C GLY A 299 3.87 -5.01 2.99
N LYS A 300 2.59 -5.34 3.06
CA LYS A 300 1.78 -5.90 1.96
C LYS A 300 2.49 -6.96 1.12
N GLY A 301 3.12 -6.57 -0.01
CA GLY A 301 3.88 -7.44 -0.89
C GLY A 301 5.04 -8.17 -0.21
N LEU A 302 5.51 -7.72 0.95
CA LEU A 302 6.52 -8.43 1.73
C LEU A 302 6.03 -9.83 2.13
N GLY A 303 4.82 -9.93 2.66
CA GLY A 303 4.20 -11.20 3.06
C GLY A 303 3.22 -11.79 2.03
N GLY A 304 2.90 -11.02 0.97
CA GLY A 304 2.01 -11.47 -0.12
C GLY A 304 0.60 -11.88 0.31
N GLY A 305 0.16 -11.50 1.51
CA GLY A 305 -1.14 -11.86 2.07
C GLY A 305 -1.18 -13.22 2.78
N TYR A 306 -0.07 -13.97 2.81
CA TYR A 306 0.00 -15.27 3.48
C TYR A 306 0.19 -15.15 5.00
N GLN A 307 0.90 -14.12 5.43
CA GLN A 307 1.03 -13.73 6.83
C GLN A 307 1.03 -12.19 6.94
N PRO A 308 0.58 -11.63 8.06
CA PRO A 308 0.66 -10.20 8.33
C PRO A 308 2.13 -9.82 8.56
N ALA A 309 2.81 -9.39 7.49
CA ALA A 309 4.23 -9.05 7.49
C ALA A 309 4.47 -7.61 7.07
N SER A 310 5.26 -6.90 7.86
CA SER A 310 5.80 -5.59 7.58
C SER A 310 7.19 -5.44 8.20
N ALA A 311 7.94 -4.42 7.81
CA ALA A 311 9.29 -4.22 8.32
C ALA A 311 9.68 -2.75 8.35
N ILE A 312 10.55 -2.42 9.31
CA ILE A 312 11.30 -1.16 9.37
C ILE A 312 12.74 -1.48 8.98
N LEU A 313 13.29 -0.76 8.01
CA LEU A 313 14.66 -0.88 7.58
C LEU A 313 15.41 0.41 7.92
N ALA A 314 16.54 0.29 8.60
CA ALA A 314 17.38 1.41 8.99
C ALA A 314 18.71 1.40 8.24
N SER A 315 19.09 2.58 7.71
CA SER A 315 20.39 2.78 7.09
C SER A 315 21.53 2.68 8.11
N ASP A 316 22.73 2.41 7.61
CA ASP A 316 23.95 2.36 8.41
C ASP A 316 24.18 3.64 9.26
N LYS A 317 23.78 4.80 8.75
CA LYS A 317 23.81 6.09 9.48
C LYS A 317 23.04 6.02 10.80
N ILE A 318 21.83 5.45 10.78
CA ILE A 318 20.98 5.30 11.98
C ILE A 318 21.58 4.27 12.92
N VAL A 319 22.02 3.13 12.39
CA VAL A 319 22.56 2.01 13.16
C VAL A 319 23.83 2.41 13.90
N ARG A 320 24.76 3.10 13.24
CA ARG A 320 26.00 3.59 13.89
C ARG A 320 25.72 4.57 15.02
N ALA A 321 24.72 5.44 14.88
CA ALA A 321 24.37 6.37 15.96
C ALA A 321 23.82 5.62 17.19
N MET A 322 23.01 4.59 16.97
CA MET A 322 22.50 3.71 18.01
C MET A 322 23.64 2.95 18.72
N GLU A 323 24.53 2.31 17.96
CA GLU A 323 25.65 1.50 18.48
C GLU A 323 26.68 2.35 19.24
N ALA A 324 26.98 3.55 18.76
CA ALA A 324 27.91 4.48 19.42
C ALA A 324 27.43 4.89 20.83
N LYS A 325 26.15 4.76 21.12
CA LYS A 325 25.55 5.01 22.45
C LYS A 325 25.32 3.74 23.26
N GLY A 326 25.61 2.55 22.69
CA GLY A 326 25.19 1.28 23.30
C GLY A 326 23.67 1.19 23.49
N ALA A 327 22.91 1.92 22.64
CA ALA A 327 21.47 2.05 22.76
C ALA A 327 20.75 0.88 22.10
N VAL A 328 19.52 0.66 22.57
CA VAL A 328 18.56 -0.26 21.95
C VAL A 328 17.35 0.56 21.53
N PHE A 329 16.79 0.26 20.36
CA PHE A 329 15.55 0.89 19.90
C PHE A 329 14.40 0.60 20.87
N THR A 330 13.85 1.64 21.50
CA THR A 330 12.81 1.55 22.53
C THR A 330 11.43 1.34 21.89
N HIS A 331 11.30 0.30 21.09
CA HIS A 331 10.07 -0.06 20.40
C HIS A 331 9.99 -1.57 20.23
N GLY A 332 8.80 -2.10 20.45
CA GLY A 332 8.53 -3.52 20.24
C GLY A 332 7.16 -3.91 20.76
N HIS A 333 6.67 -5.01 20.26
CA HIS A 333 5.43 -5.64 20.71
C HIS A 333 5.59 -7.16 20.69
N THR A 334 4.66 -7.88 21.31
CA THR A 334 4.73 -9.32 21.54
C THR A 334 5.02 -10.14 20.28
N TYR A 335 4.47 -9.75 19.14
CA TYR A 335 4.60 -10.49 17.87
C TYR A 335 5.66 -9.93 16.92
N MET A 336 6.49 -8.99 17.37
CA MET A 336 7.63 -8.53 16.58
C MET A 336 8.59 -9.69 16.30
N ASP A 337 9.17 -9.69 15.09
CA ASP A 337 10.12 -10.73 14.63
C ASP A 337 9.58 -12.17 14.68
N HIS A 338 8.26 -12.35 14.52
CA HIS A 338 7.57 -13.64 14.65
C HIS A 338 8.10 -14.66 13.63
N PRO A 339 8.57 -15.85 14.09
CA PRO A 339 9.26 -16.82 13.23
C PRO A 339 8.46 -17.26 12.00
N VAL A 340 7.16 -17.51 12.16
CA VAL A 340 6.28 -17.97 11.07
C VAL A 340 6.03 -16.86 10.05
N VAL A 341 5.90 -15.61 10.49
CA VAL A 341 5.78 -14.43 9.63
C VAL A 341 7.05 -14.26 8.80
N CYS A 342 8.21 -14.36 9.45
CA CYS A 342 9.51 -14.23 8.78
C CYS A 342 9.73 -15.34 7.72
N ALA A 343 9.38 -16.58 8.03
CA ALA A 343 9.52 -17.72 7.10
C ALA A 343 8.59 -17.56 5.89
N ALA A 344 7.35 -17.12 6.11
CA ALA A 344 6.39 -16.87 5.04
C ALA A 344 6.86 -15.72 4.13
N ALA A 345 7.24 -14.59 4.71
CA ALA A 345 7.72 -13.42 3.98
C ALA A 345 8.96 -13.76 3.14
N LEU A 346 9.95 -14.41 3.73
CA LEU A 346 11.14 -14.87 3.02
C LEU A 346 10.79 -15.77 1.83
N LYS A 347 9.87 -16.73 2.02
CA LYS A 347 9.45 -17.63 0.95
C LYS A 347 8.77 -16.86 -0.19
N VAL A 348 7.93 -15.89 0.11
CA VAL A 348 7.31 -15.00 -0.90
C VAL A 348 8.38 -14.29 -1.73
N GLN A 349 9.38 -13.70 -1.08
CA GLN A 349 10.44 -12.96 -1.77
C GLN A 349 11.34 -13.88 -2.60
N GLN A 350 11.65 -15.07 -2.10
CA GLN A 350 12.38 -16.10 -2.86
C GLN A 350 11.66 -16.50 -4.14
N ILE A 351 10.32 -16.65 -4.10
CA ILE A 351 9.52 -16.97 -5.29
C ILE A 351 9.54 -15.81 -6.28
N ILE A 352 9.37 -14.56 -5.82
CA ILE A 352 9.44 -13.37 -6.68
C ILE A 352 10.78 -13.33 -7.43
N GLN A 353 11.87 -13.60 -6.73
CA GLN A 353 13.21 -13.61 -7.32
C GLN A 353 13.43 -14.81 -8.25
N ARG A 354 13.11 -16.03 -7.81
CA ARG A 354 13.30 -17.28 -8.59
C ARG A 354 12.56 -17.25 -9.92
N ASP A 355 11.30 -16.80 -9.88
CA ASP A 355 10.42 -16.79 -11.03
C ASP A 355 10.53 -15.50 -11.86
N ASN A 356 11.52 -14.66 -11.55
CA ASN A 356 11.79 -13.38 -12.22
C ASN A 356 10.53 -12.50 -12.37
N LEU A 357 9.70 -12.43 -11.32
CA LEU A 357 8.41 -11.76 -11.40
C LEU A 357 8.53 -10.24 -11.56
N LEU A 358 9.64 -9.61 -11.20
CA LEU A 358 9.87 -8.19 -11.46
C LEU A 358 9.88 -7.86 -12.96
N ALA A 359 10.49 -8.71 -13.76
CA ALA A 359 10.46 -8.56 -15.23
C ALA A 359 9.03 -8.69 -15.76
N ASN A 360 8.21 -9.61 -15.22
CA ASN A 360 6.80 -9.72 -15.57
C ASN A 360 6.00 -8.48 -15.14
N VAL A 361 6.24 -7.94 -13.92
CA VAL A 361 5.61 -6.69 -13.46
C VAL A 361 5.89 -5.55 -14.42
N GLN A 362 7.13 -5.40 -14.89
CA GLN A 362 7.49 -4.38 -15.87
C GLN A 362 6.81 -4.61 -17.23
N ALA A 363 6.82 -5.84 -17.72
CA ALA A 363 6.25 -6.18 -19.03
C ALA A 363 4.71 -6.01 -19.04
N GLN A 364 4.04 -6.63 -18.06
CA GLN A 364 2.57 -6.54 -17.94
C GLN A 364 2.12 -5.15 -17.50
N GLY A 365 2.94 -4.43 -16.74
CA GLY A 365 2.69 -3.05 -16.35
C GLY A 365 2.62 -2.10 -17.55
N ARG A 366 3.60 -2.19 -18.47
CA ARG A 366 3.55 -1.41 -19.74
C ARG A 366 2.35 -1.80 -20.60
N HIS A 367 1.98 -3.10 -20.63
CA HIS A 367 0.81 -3.54 -21.36
C HIS A 367 -0.50 -3.02 -20.74
N LEU A 368 -0.61 -3.08 -19.42
CA LEU A 368 -1.73 -2.55 -18.65
C LEU A 368 -1.90 -1.04 -18.87
N GLU A 369 -0.80 -0.27 -18.79
CA GLU A 369 -0.79 1.17 -19.09
C GLU A 369 -1.36 1.46 -20.47
N LYS A 370 -0.79 0.79 -21.48
CA LYS A 370 -1.22 0.98 -22.87
C LYS A 370 -2.72 0.73 -23.02
N LEU A 371 -3.22 -0.39 -22.52
CA LEU A 371 -4.63 -0.76 -22.64
C LEU A 371 -5.55 0.22 -21.89
N LEU A 372 -5.18 0.64 -20.66
CA LEU A 372 -5.97 1.62 -19.91
C LEU A 372 -6.06 2.97 -20.65
N ARG A 373 -4.95 3.44 -21.19
CA ARG A 373 -4.94 4.68 -21.98
C ARG A 373 -5.73 4.54 -23.29
N ASP A 374 -5.54 3.45 -24.03
CA ASP A 374 -6.25 3.21 -25.30
C ASP A 374 -7.77 3.12 -25.11
N ARG A 375 -8.23 2.51 -24.00
CA ARG A 375 -9.66 2.28 -23.76
C ARG A 375 -10.36 3.45 -23.07
N LEU A 376 -9.66 4.21 -22.21
CA LEU A 376 -10.27 5.17 -21.31
C LEU A 376 -9.86 6.62 -21.56
N ALA A 377 -8.80 6.88 -22.34
CA ALA A 377 -8.30 8.25 -22.53
C ALA A 377 -9.35 9.22 -23.10
N ASN A 378 -10.29 8.73 -23.90
CA ASN A 378 -11.34 9.54 -24.51
C ASN A 378 -12.66 9.51 -23.72
N HIS A 379 -12.77 8.75 -22.63
CA HIS A 379 -13.97 8.73 -21.83
C HIS A 379 -14.16 10.07 -21.09
N PRO A 380 -15.35 10.68 -21.15
CA PRO A 380 -15.56 12.05 -20.62
C PRO A 380 -15.37 12.14 -19.11
N ASN A 381 -15.63 11.06 -18.38
CA ASN A 381 -15.52 11.02 -16.94
C ASN A 381 -14.23 10.37 -16.42
N VAL A 382 -13.25 10.10 -17.28
CA VAL A 382 -11.91 9.68 -16.88
C VAL A 382 -10.95 10.85 -17.01
N GLY A 383 -10.52 11.36 -15.87
CA GLY A 383 -9.62 12.54 -15.79
C GLY A 383 -8.17 12.17 -16.01
N ASP A 384 -7.69 11.12 -15.32
CA ASP A 384 -6.29 10.70 -15.38
C ASP A 384 -6.13 9.19 -15.26
N VAL A 385 -5.11 8.65 -15.94
CA VAL A 385 -4.64 7.26 -15.84
C VAL A 385 -3.16 7.31 -15.50
N ARG A 386 -2.80 6.87 -14.30
CA ARG A 386 -1.46 7.01 -13.72
C ARG A 386 -1.01 5.79 -12.97
N GLY A 387 0.29 5.59 -12.87
CA GLY A 387 0.86 4.47 -12.12
C GLY A 387 2.26 4.08 -12.56
N ARG A 388 2.78 3.00 -12.00
CA ARG A 388 4.04 2.33 -12.37
C ARG A 388 3.95 0.83 -12.15
N GLY A 389 4.57 0.03 -13.01
CA GLY A 389 4.55 -1.42 -12.92
C GLY A 389 3.11 -1.96 -12.92
N LEU A 390 2.75 -2.80 -11.97
CA LEU A 390 1.38 -3.29 -11.77
C LEU A 390 0.66 -2.53 -10.64
N PHE A 391 0.78 -1.21 -10.64
CA PHE A 391 0.21 -0.30 -9.64
C PHE A 391 -0.41 0.90 -10.36
N TRP A 392 -1.68 0.78 -10.79
CA TRP A 392 -2.36 1.76 -11.64
C TRP A 392 -3.62 2.30 -11.00
N GLY A 393 -3.82 3.60 -11.11
CA GLY A 393 -5.00 4.33 -10.70
C GLY A 393 -5.69 5.02 -11.87
N VAL A 394 -7.01 5.05 -11.84
CA VAL A 394 -7.85 5.78 -12.77
C VAL A 394 -8.69 6.76 -11.98
N GLU A 395 -8.48 8.05 -12.21
CA GLU A 395 -9.23 9.11 -11.55
C GLU A 395 -10.50 9.44 -12.33
N LEU A 396 -11.61 9.51 -11.59
CA LEU A 396 -12.93 9.75 -12.13
C LEU A 396 -13.35 11.20 -11.86
N VAL A 397 -13.83 11.89 -12.87
CA VAL A 397 -14.17 13.33 -12.82
C VAL A 397 -15.54 13.61 -13.43
N ARG A 398 -16.23 14.63 -12.91
CA ARG A 398 -17.48 15.13 -13.47
C ARG A 398 -17.23 15.88 -14.80
N ASP A 399 -16.24 16.75 -14.77
CA ASP A 399 -15.78 17.51 -15.94
C ASP A 399 -14.28 17.29 -16.14
N LYS A 400 -13.94 16.77 -17.31
CA LYS A 400 -12.55 16.44 -17.64
C LYS A 400 -11.71 17.68 -17.92
N ALA A 401 -12.27 18.70 -18.57
CA ALA A 401 -11.56 19.91 -18.93
C ALA A 401 -11.26 20.77 -17.69
N ALA A 402 -12.24 20.91 -16.82
CA ALA A 402 -12.10 21.60 -15.54
C ALA A 402 -11.44 20.75 -14.46
N LYS A 403 -11.21 19.45 -14.72
CA LYS A 403 -10.77 18.45 -13.73
C LYS A 403 -11.67 18.39 -12.51
N GLU A 404 -12.97 18.66 -12.68
CA GLU A 404 -13.88 18.79 -11.57
C GLU A 404 -14.26 17.41 -10.99
N PRO A 405 -14.10 17.18 -9.67
CA PRO A 405 -14.51 15.92 -9.04
C PRO A 405 -16.04 15.86 -8.95
N PHE A 406 -16.55 14.64 -8.84
CA PHE A 406 -17.96 14.41 -8.48
C PHE A 406 -18.25 14.87 -7.05
N ASP A 407 -19.52 15.11 -6.76
CA ASP A 407 -20.01 15.27 -5.41
C ASP A 407 -19.70 13.97 -4.60
N PRO A 408 -19.03 14.07 -3.45
CA PRO A 408 -18.69 12.90 -2.63
C PRO A 408 -19.91 12.04 -2.23
N GLU A 409 -21.11 12.61 -2.15
CA GLU A 409 -22.35 11.88 -1.82
C GLU A 409 -22.72 10.86 -2.91
N LEU A 410 -22.31 11.10 -4.16
CA LEU A 410 -22.54 10.18 -5.27
C LEU A 410 -21.70 8.89 -5.15
N GLN A 411 -20.60 8.90 -4.38
CA GLN A 411 -19.72 7.76 -4.13
C GLN A 411 -19.33 7.01 -5.43
N VAL A 412 -18.93 7.74 -6.46
CA VAL A 412 -18.77 7.22 -7.83
C VAL A 412 -17.76 6.07 -7.89
N ALA A 413 -16.60 6.20 -7.26
CA ALA A 413 -15.59 5.13 -7.23
C ALA A 413 -16.14 3.85 -6.56
N ARG A 414 -16.96 4.00 -5.53
CA ARG A 414 -17.63 2.87 -4.87
C ARG A 414 -18.68 2.22 -5.77
N ARG A 415 -19.47 3.01 -6.50
CA ARG A 415 -20.42 2.46 -7.49
C ARG A 415 -19.70 1.65 -8.55
N VAL A 416 -18.56 2.13 -9.06
CA VAL A 416 -17.71 1.39 -10.00
C VAL A 416 -17.25 0.07 -9.39
N GLN A 417 -16.70 0.08 -8.18
CA GLN A 417 -16.24 -1.12 -7.49
C GLN A 417 -17.37 -2.13 -7.24
N GLN A 418 -18.54 -1.68 -6.80
CA GLN A 418 -19.69 -2.54 -6.55
C GLN A 418 -20.23 -3.15 -7.85
N THR A 419 -20.32 -2.37 -8.92
CA THR A 419 -20.74 -2.86 -10.24
C THR A 419 -19.76 -3.89 -10.77
N ALA A 420 -18.44 -3.64 -10.67
CA ALA A 420 -17.40 -4.55 -11.09
C ALA A 420 -17.48 -5.91 -10.37
N LEU A 421 -17.77 -5.90 -9.07
CA LEU A 421 -17.83 -7.13 -8.26
C LEU A 421 -19.03 -8.01 -8.57
N ASN A 422 -20.08 -7.47 -9.19
CA ASN A 422 -21.29 -8.20 -9.54
C ASN A 422 -21.22 -8.78 -10.98
N ALA A 423 -22.12 -9.76 -11.25
CA ALA A 423 -22.32 -10.25 -12.61
C ALA A 423 -22.82 -9.13 -13.53
N PRO A 424 -22.43 -9.12 -14.81
CA PRO A 424 -21.64 -10.14 -15.51
C PRO A 424 -20.11 -9.95 -15.32
N TYR A 425 -19.64 -8.89 -14.66
CA TYR A 425 -18.23 -8.52 -14.63
C TYR A 425 -17.39 -9.43 -13.73
N ASN A 426 -17.83 -9.68 -12.49
CA ASN A 426 -17.13 -10.52 -11.52
C ASN A 426 -15.64 -10.16 -11.42
N LEU A 427 -15.33 -8.88 -11.20
CA LEU A 427 -14.00 -8.30 -11.10
C LEU A 427 -13.84 -7.57 -9.77
N ALA A 428 -12.86 -7.94 -8.97
CA ALA A 428 -12.51 -7.21 -7.76
C ALA A 428 -11.57 -6.03 -8.11
N LEU A 429 -11.96 -4.83 -7.68
CA LEU A 429 -11.21 -3.59 -7.82
C LEU A 429 -11.09 -2.89 -6.46
N TYR A 430 -10.12 -2.01 -6.31
CA TYR A 430 -9.99 -1.20 -5.11
C TYR A 430 -10.38 0.25 -5.43
N PHE A 431 -11.31 0.80 -4.67
CA PHE A 431 -11.75 2.19 -4.81
C PHE A 431 -11.15 3.08 -3.73
N GLY A 432 -11.03 4.37 -4.00
CA GLY A 432 -10.64 5.36 -3.02
C GLY A 432 -11.22 6.73 -3.34
N GLN A 433 -11.15 7.60 -2.34
CA GLN A 433 -11.60 8.99 -2.41
C GLN A 433 -10.55 9.92 -1.80
N GLY A 434 -10.61 11.21 -2.13
CA GLY A 434 -9.74 12.22 -1.55
C GLY A 434 -8.61 12.71 -2.47
N CYS A 435 -8.51 12.20 -3.70
CA CYS A 435 -7.40 12.53 -4.61
C CYS A 435 -7.47 13.96 -5.21
N ALA A 436 -8.54 14.71 -4.95
CA ALA A 436 -8.70 16.09 -5.45
C ALA A 436 -8.65 17.14 -4.33
N GLY A 437 -8.17 16.77 -3.15
CA GLY A 437 -8.09 17.65 -1.98
C GLY A 437 -9.42 17.76 -1.21
N GLY A 438 -9.31 18.11 0.07
CA GLY A 438 -10.46 18.32 0.94
C GLY A 438 -11.41 17.12 1.09
N GLY A 439 -10.92 15.89 0.88
CA GLY A 439 -11.72 14.67 0.90
C GLY A 439 -12.53 14.42 -0.38
N ARG A 440 -12.39 15.24 -1.41
CA ARG A 440 -13.06 15.13 -2.71
C ARG A 440 -12.23 14.31 -3.71
N GLY A 441 -12.89 13.85 -4.77
CA GLY A 441 -12.27 13.10 -5.87
C GLY A 441 -12.34 11.60 -5.68
N ASP A 442 -12.67 10.92 -6.75
CA ASP A 442 -12.90 9.48 -6.84
C ASP A 442 -11.83 8.82 -7.70
N HIS A 443 -11.31 7.68 -7.27
CA HIS A 443 -10.40 6.88 -8.08
C HIS A 443 -10.60 5.39 -7.89
N VAL A 444 -10.18 4.62 -8.89
CA VAL A 444 -10.17 3.16 -8.84
C VAL A 444 -8.77 2.65 -9.14
N MET A 445 -8.30 1.68 -8.36
CA MET A 445 -6.97 1.11 -8.51
C MET A 445 -7.02 -0.33 -9.03
N ILE A 446 -6.09 -0.62 -9.94
CA ILE A 446 -5.87 -1.92 -10.58
C ILE A 446 -4.45 -2.36 -10.23
N MET A 447 -4.35 -3.44 -9.44
CA MET A 447 -3.10 -3.87 -8.81
C MET A 447 -3.03 -5.41 -8.77
N PRO A 448 -3.09 -6.09 -9.92
CA PRO A 448 -3.14 -7.54 -9.96
C PRO A 448 -1.86 -8.19 -9.43
N ALA A 449 -1.86 -9.50 -9.28
CA ALA A 449 -0.69 -10.26 -8.86
C ALA A 449 0.46 -10.14 -9.87
N TYR A 450 1.71 -10.31 -9.41
CA TYR A 450 2.92 -10.15 -10.25
C TYR A 450 3.05 -11.23 -11.34
N ASN A 451 2.40 -12.36 -11.15
CA ASN A 451 2.40 -13.50 -12.07
C ASN A 451 1.22 -13.49 -13.06
N VAL A 452 0.52 -12.37 -13.21
CA VAL A 452 -0.55 -12.25 -14.21
C VAL A 452 0.00 -12.48 -15.61
N THR A 453 -0.81 -13.12 -16.46
CA THR A 453 -0.53 -13.24 -17.88
C THR A 453 -1.09 -12.06 -18.65
N ARG A 454 -0.67 -11.93 -19.91
CA ARG A 454 -1.16 -10.92 -20.82
C ARG A 454 -2.68 -10.96 -20.98
N GLU A 455 -3.24 -12.16 -21.15
CA GLU A 455 -4.68 -12.39 -21.33
C GLU A 455 -5.48 -12.00 -20.08
N VAL A 456 -4.90 -12.20 -18.89
CA VAL A 456 -5.54 -11.77 -17.64
C VAL A 456 -5.56 -10.26 -17.55
N VAL A 457 -4.48 -9.58 -17.93
CA VAL A 457 -4.43 -8.10 -17.97
C VAL A 457 -5.47 -7.56 -18.96
N GLU A 458 -5.56 -8.12 -20.16
CA GLU A 458 -6.57 -7.76 -21.18
C GLU A 458 -7.98 -7.94 -20.63
N THR A 459 -8.25 -9.07 -19.98
CA THR A 459 -9.55 -9.36 -19.36
C THR A 459 -9.90 -8.34 -18.26
N ILE A 460 -8.93 -7.93 -17.43
CA ILE A 460 -9.16 -6.94 -16.39
C ILE A 460 -9.55 -5.61 -17.01
N VAL A 461 -8.83 -5.16 -18.04
CA VAL A 461 -9.08 -3.86 -18.66
C VAL A 461 -10.39 -3.85 -19.43
N ASP A 462 -10.71 -4.91 -20.19
CA ASP A 462 -11.97 -5.01 -20.94
C ASP A 462 -13.17 -4.97 -19.99
N LYS A 463 -13.12 -5.72 -18.89
CA LYS A 463 -14.18 -5.67 -17.86
C LYS A 463 -14.28 -4.33 -17.19
N PHE A 464 -13.14 -3.72 -16.83
CA PHE A 464 -13.12 -2.42 -16.18
C PHE A 464 -13.70 -1.32 -17.08
N ALA A 465 -13.32 -1.27 -18.36
CA ALA A 465 -13.87 -0.31 -19.31
C ALA A 465 -15.39 -0.47 -19.44
N ALA A 466 -15.88 -1.70 -19.60
CA ALA A 466 -17.32 -1.96 -19.66
C ALA A 466 -18.07 -1.58 -18.37
N VAL A 467 -17.44 -1.73 -17.19
CA VAL A 467 -17.99 -1.25 -15.91
C VAL A 467 -18.08 0.26 -15.89
N VAL A 468 -17.05 0.96 -16.36
CA VAL A 468 -17.03 2.44 -16.45
C VAL A 468 -18.18 2.91 -17.32
N ASP A 469 -18.31 2.35 -18.53
CA ASP A 469 -19.41 2.70 -19.46
C ASP A 469 -20.79 2.47 -18.82
N ASP A 470 -21.01 1.33 -18.17
CA ASP A 470 -22.27 0.97 -17.52
C ASP A 470 -22.63 1.92 -16.35
N VAL A 471 -21.66 2.22 -15.48
CA VAL A 471 -21.87 3.11 -14.33
C VAL A 471 -22.19 4.52 -14.78
N PHE A 472 -21.41 5.07 -15.72
CA PHE A 472 -21.63 6.45 -16.17
C PHE A 472 -22.88 6.61 -17.04
N GLY A 473 -23.21 5.59 -17.86
CA GLY A 473 -24.47 5.59 -18.60
C GLY A 473 -25.70 5.54 -17.70
N LYS A 474 -25.62 4.93 -16.51
CA LYS A 474 -26.68 4.96 -15.50
C LYS A 474 -26.71 6.29 -14.75
N LEU A 475 -25.55 6.78 -14.33
CA LEU A 475 -25.41 8.05 -13.59
C LEU A 475 -25.94 9.22 -14.41
N GLU A 476 -25.64 9.29 -15.70
CA GLU A 476 -26.16 10.32 -16.59
C GLU A 476 -27.70 10.32 -16.64
N LYS A 477 -28.31 9.14 -16.73
CA LYS A 477 -29.78 9.01 -16.70
C LYS A 477 -30.37 9.46 -15.37
N GLU A 478 -29.73 9.12 -14.25
CA GLU A 478 -30.15 9.52 -12.90
C GLU A 478 -30.12 11.05 -12.76
N LEU A 479 -29.01 11.68 -13.17
CA LEU A 479 -28.83 13.14 -13.11
C LEU A 479 -29.82 13.88 -14.03
N ASN A 480 -30.09 13.36 -15.24
CA ASN A 480 -31.07 13.92 -16.14
C ASN A 480 -32.50 13.87 -15.58
N ASN A 481 -32.84 12.79 -14.87
CA ASN A 481 -34.18 12.60 -14.28
C ASN A 481 -34.42 13.42 -13.00
N SER A 482 -33.33 13.74 -12.26
CA SER A 482 -33.42 14.52 -11.02
C SER A 482 -33.45 16.04 -11.21
N GLY A 483 -33.31 16.52 -12.43
CA GLY A 483 -33.28 17.96 -12.73
C GLY A 483 -32.04 18.70 -12.20
N LEU A 484 -31.07 17.97 -11.66
CA LEU A 484 -29.79 18.49 -11.20
C LEU A 484 -28.80 18.65 -12.38
N LYS A 485 -29.23 19.35 -13.43
CA LYS A 485 -28.35 19.94 -14.43
C LYS A 485 -28.22 21.40 -14.07
N ASP A 486 -27.17 21.72 -13.25
CA ASP A 486 -26.48 23.04 -13.28
C ASP A 486 -25.26 23.00 -12.36
#